data_ac5823785ad4821ed626929f79285337
#
_entry.id   ac5823785ad4821ed626929f79285337
#
_cell.length_a   1.000
_cell.length_b   1.000
_cell.length_c   1.000
_cell.angle_alpha   90.00
_cell.angle_beta   90.00
_cell.angle_gamma   90.00
#
_symmetry.space_group_name_H-M   'P 1'
#
loop_
_entity.id
_entity.type
_entity.pdbx_description
1 polymer ?
#
loop_
_entity_poly.entity_id
_entity_poly.type
_entity_poly.pdbx_seq_one_letter_code
_entity_poly.pdbx_strand_id
1 'polypeptide(L)'
;MKLRKVSKNFSFWTPCFLFSSIDICAKFSYMEVILADVLGYCMGVRRAVDAAKKATEDGIGKKVYSLGPLIHNKSVLDLLEKNGLEILDEDDIDSVPEGSVVIVRAHGVSPGVLSRLQKRKCDVVDATCPRVKASQKSVKKYSSEGYDVILAGDRNHGEVLGIAGFAEGPFSLVENEHDICGDENSDSEKKVVFLSQTTFSPVEFEKISSSLQKKYRNLKVMNTICPATKIRQESLLELCKKVDAVVVIGGKNSANTRRLLETAKKHCVNAVLVENASEIPEEYRNFKKVGVTAGASTPDSDIDEVCDRLKQFSQ
;
A
#
# COMPACT_ATOMS: atom_id res chain seq x y z
N MET A 1 77.36 40.92 -31.94
CA MET A 1 78.04 42.20 -31.59
C MET A 1 77.50 42.69 -30.27
N LYS A 2 78.36 42.67 -29.22
CA LYS A 2 78.50 43.52 -28.02
C LYS A 2 77.21 43.89 -27.28
N LEU A 3 77.01 43.33 -26.01
CA LEU A 3 77.37 43.92 -24.71
C LEU A 3 76.54 45.19 -24.35
N ARG A 4 75.83 45.23 -23.24
CA ARG A 4 76.37 45.61 -21.88
C ARG A 4 75.27 45.44 -20.76
N LYS A 5 75.71 44.92 -19.61
CA LYS A 5 75.12 44.94 -18.30
C LYS A 5 74.94 46.40 -17.78
N VAL A 6 73.90 46.63 -16.93
CA VAL A 6 74.02 47.39 -15.71
C VAL A 6 73.02 46.93 -14.66
N SER A 7 73.53 46.60 -13.51
CA SER A 7 72.85 46.30 -12.25
C SER A 7 72.34 47.56 -11.56
N LYS A 8 71.24 47.46 -10.83
CA LYS A 8 71.10 48.20 -9.52
C LYS A 8 70.05 47.52 -8.63
N ASN A 9 70.49 47.09 -7.49
CA ASN A 9 69.72 46.65 -6.35
C ASN A 9 68.81 47.78 -5.80
N PHE A 10 67.57 47.42 -5.44
CA PHE A 10 66.83 48.08 -4.37
C PHE A 10 66.00 47.06 -3.66
N SER A 11 66.35 46.81 -2.40
CA SER A 11 65.58 46.03 -1.43
C SER A 11 64.38 46.82 -0.95
N PHE A 12 63.17 46.26 -1.05
CA PHE A 12 62.05 46.66 -0.22
C PHE A 12 61.38 45.42 0.35
N TRP A 13 61.42 45.37 1.68
CA TRP A 13 60.61 44.45 2.50
C TRP A 13 59.17 44.78 2.32
N THR A 14 58.34 43.77 1.97
CA THR A 14 56.90 43.77 2.17
C THR A 14 56.49 42.43 2.79
N PRO A 15 55.65 42.44 3.83
CA PRO A 15 55.35 41.22 4.58
C PRO A 15 54.50 40.27 3.76
N CYS A 16 54.90 39.01 3.80
CA CYS A 16 54.17 37.88 3.27
C CYS A 16 52.86 37.70 4.08
N PHE A 17 51.73 38.16 3.54
CA PHE A 17 50.43 37.70 3.99
C PHE A 17 50.25 36.31 3.42
N LEU A 18 50.44 35.30 4.27
CA LEU A 18 49.96 33.94 4.07
C LEU A 18 48.42 34.00 4.08
N PHE A 19 47.81 34.18 2.94
CA PHE A 19 46.43 33.72 2.74
C PHE A 19 46.46 32.20 2.70
N SER A 20 46.17 31.59 3.85
CA SER A 20 45.72 30.22 3.84
C SER A 20 44.43 30.17 3.01
N SER A 21 44.55 29.68 1.78
CA SER A 21 43.43 29.20 1.00
C SER A 21 42.78 28.05 1.81
N ILE A 22 41.79 28.46 2.63
CA ILE A 22 40.82 27.49 3.11
C ILE A 22 40.13 27.02 1.82
N ASP A 23 40.58 25.88 1.29
CA ASP A 23 39.81 25.09 0.35
C ASP A 23 38.50 24.69 1.06
N ILE A 24 37.51 25.60 0.99
CA ILE A 24 36.12 25.26 1.21
C ILE A 24 35.73 24.44 -0.05
N CYS A 25 36.25 23.24 -0.12
CA CYS A 25 35.65 22.18 -0.93
C CYS A 25 34.31 21.86 -0.24
N ALA A 26 33.31 22.68 -0.50
CA ALA A 26 31.93 22.30 -0.24
C ALA A 26 31.72 21.01 -1.03
N LYS A 27 31.94 19.86 -0.38
CA LYS A 27 31.47 18.58 -0.87
C LYS A 27 29.97 18.73 -0.97
N PHE A 28 29.48 19.10 -2.14
CA PHE A 28 28.07 18.89 -2.47
C PHE A 28 27.83 17.40 -2.32
N SER A 29 27.31 17.01 -1.15
CA SER A 29 26.92 15.65 -0.88
C SER A 29 25.63 15.42 -1.67
N TYR A 30 25.78 14.96 -2.89
CA TYR A 30 24.64 14.58 -3.73
C TYR A 30 23.87 13.48 -3.00
N MET A 31 22.58 13.71 -2.71
CA MET A 31 21.71 12.71 -2.14
C MET A 31 21.41 11.66 -3.22
N GLU A 32 21.69 10.40 -2.91
CA GLU A 32 21.28 9.26 -3.73
C GLU A 32 19.88 8.82 -3.33
N VAL A 33 18.93 8.90 -4.25
CA VAL A 33 17.55 8.39 -4.08
C VAL A 33 17.46 7.00 -4.68
N ILE A 34 17.17 6.00 -3.86
CA ILE A 34 17.10 4.58 -4.26
C ILE A 34 15.65 4.09 -4.13
N LEU A 35 15.08 3.61 -5.22
CA LEU A 35 13.74 3.03 -5.22
C LEU A 35 13.77 1.56 -4.79
N ALA A 36 12.74 1.12 -4.06
CA ALA A 36 12.49 -0.30 -3.87
C ALA A 36 12.15 -0.97 -5.22
N ASP A 37 12.58 -2.23 -5.42
CA ASP A 37 12.32 -2.96 -6.68
C ASP A 37 10.81 -3.15 -6.94
N VAL A 38 10.00 -3.20 -5.87
CA VAL A 38 8.54 -3.32 -5.96
C VAL A 38 7.86 -2.25 -5.11
N LEU A 39 7.24 -1.29 -5.77
CA LEU A 39 6.51 -0.17 -5.15
C LEU A 39 5.32 0.26 -6.03
N GLY A 40 4.43 1.12 -5.48
CA GLY A 40 3.29 1.68 -6.23
C GLY A 40 2.15 0.68 -6.49
N TYR A 41 1.30 0.97 -7.46
CA TYR A 41 0.09 0.21 -7.72
C TYR A 41 0.31 -1.29 -7.84
N CYS A 42 -0.45 -2.07 -7.05
CA CYS A 42 -0.59 -3.50 -7.33
C CYS A 42 -1.57 -3.71 -8.51
N MET A 43 -1.54 -4.91 -9.10
CA MET A 43 -2.41 -5.27 -10.23
C MET A 43 -3.91 -5.07 -9.92
N GLY A 44 -4.35 -5.40 -8.70
CA GLY A 44 -5.76 -5.27 -8.29
C GLY A 44 -6.20 -3.82 -8.23
N VAL A 45 -5.37 -2.95 -7.63
CA VAL A 45 -5.63 -1.50 -7.55
C VAL A 45 -5.58 -0.86 -8.92
N ARG A 46 -4.57 -1.14 -9.73
CA ARG A 46 -4.47 -0.61 -11.11
C ARG A 46 -5.73 -0.91 -11.91
N ARG A 47 -6.21 -2.17 -11.88
CA ARG A 47 -7.47 -2.54 -12.54
C ARG A 47 -8.68 -1.73 -12.06
N ALA A 48 -8.79 -1.49 -10.76
CA ALA A 48 -9.92 -0.72 -10.21
C ALA A 48 -9.88 0.74 -10.65
N VAL A 49 -8.70 1.36 -10.62
CA VAL A 49 -8.50 2.74 -11.07
C VAL A 49 -8.76 2.86 -12.58
N ASP A 50 -8.23 1.94 -13.40
CA ASP A 50 -8.43 1.95 -14.84
C ASP A 50 -9.91 1.74 -15.21
N ALA A 51 -10.61 0.86 -14.48
CA ALA A 51 -12.05 0.65 -14.65
C ALA A 51 -12.85 1.91 -14.30
N ALA A 52 -12.46 2.64 -13.24
CA ALA A 52 -13.11 3.89 -12.86
C ALA A 52 -12.88 4.99 -13.90
N LYS A 53 -11.65 5.17 -14.36
CA LYS A 53 -11.32 6.13 -15.42
C LYS A 53 -12.15 5.83 -16.67
N LYS A 54 -12.14 4.59 -17.13
CA LYS A 54 -12.93 4.18 -18.30
C LYS A 54 -14.42 4.40 -18.10
N ALA A 55 -14.96 4.08 -16.94
CA ALA A 55 -16.39 4.26 -16.68
C ALA A 55 -16.81 5.76 -16.68
N THR A 56 -15.96 6.66 -16.19
CA THR A 56 -16.21 8.11 -16.24
C THR A 56 -16.06 8.67 -17.66
N GLU A 57 -15.14 8.12 -18.47
CA GLU A 57 -14.96 8.50 -19.87
C GLU A 57 -16.11 8.00 -20.76
N ASP A 58 -16.47 6.72 -20.63
CA ASP A 58 -17.53 6.07 -21.44
C ASP A 58 -18.96 6.43 -20.96
N GLY A 59 -19.09 6.85 -19.71
CA GLY A 59 -20.37 7.10 -19.03
C GLY A 59 -21.01 8.45 -19.33
N ILE A 60 -20.76 9.07 -20.49
CA ILE A 60 -21.31 10.38 -20.86
C ILE A 60 -22.84 10.37 -20.70
N GLY A 61 -23.35 11.24 -19.82
CA GLY A 61 -24.78 11.35 -19.51
C GLY A 61 -25.32 10.37 -18.47
N LYS A 62 -24.50 9.47 -17.93
CA LYS A 62 -24.85 8.58 -16.80
C LYS A 62 -24.18 9.04 -15.51
N LYS A 63 -24.82 8.76 -14.37
CA LYS A 63 -24.17 8.85 -13.07
C LYS A 63 -23.22 7.69 -12.89
N VAL A 64 -21.99 7.97 -12.43
CA VAL A 64 -20.95 6.95 -12.18
C VAL A 64 -20.59 6.95 -10.70
N TYR A 65 -20.77 5.82 -10.06
CA TYR A 65 -20.52 5.66 -8.63
C TYR A 65 -19.41 4.65 -8.36
N SER A 66 -18.63 4.88 -7.31
CA SER A 66 -17.81 3.85 -6.66
C SER A 66 -18.49 3.43 -5.37
N LEU A 67 -18.69 2.15 -5.17
CA LEU A 67 -19.28 1.62 -3.94
C LEU A 67 -18.26 1.62 -2.82
N GLY A 68 -18.32 2.65 -1.98
CA GLY A 68 -17.30 3.06 -1.04
C GLY A 68 -16.03 3.62 -1.72
N PRO A 69 -15.04 4.07 -0.96
CA PRO A 69 -13.79 4.55 -1.51
C PRO A 69 -13.11 3.49 -2.39
N LEU A 70 -12.87 3.82 -3.65
CA LEU A 70 -12.31 2.88 -4.64
C LEU A 70 -10.98 2.28 -4.20
N ILE A 71 -10.14 3.14 -3.61
CA ILE A 71 -8.81 2.82 -3.05
C ILE A 71 -8.53 3.71 -1.84
N HIS A 72 -7.52 3.35 -1.04
CA HIS A 72 -7.07 4.17 0.11
C HIS A 72 -5.94 5.13 -0.31
N ASN A 73 -6.26 6.07 -1.23
CA ASN A 73 -5.38 7.16 -1.63
C ASN A 73 -6.24 8.38 -1.99
N LYS A 74 -6.10 9.46 -1.21
CA LYS A 74 -6.95 10.65 -1.33
C LYS A 74 -6.72 11.38 -2.65
N SER A 75 -5.48 11.56 -3.09
CA SER A 75 -5.16 12.32 -4.31
C SER A 75 -5.82 11.68 -5.54
N VAL A 76 -5.85 10.35 -5.60
CA VAL A 76 -6.50 9.60 -6.68
C VAL A 76 -8.02 9.70 -6.60
N LEU A 77 -8.59 9.63 -5.40
CA LEU A 77 -10.05 9.80 -5.22
C LEU A 77 -10.48 11.19 -5.64
N ASP A 78 -9.80 12.24 -5.18
CA ASP A 78 -10.08 13.64 -5.54
C ASP A 78 -10.00 13.85 -7.07
N LEU A 79 -9.06 13.19 -7.75
CA LEU A 79 -8.95 13.24 -9.22
C LEU A 79 -10.13 12.55 -9.90
N LEU A 80 -10.54 11.37 -9.43
CA LEU A 80 -11.67 10.63 -9.99
C LEU A 80 -12.99 11.37 -9.74
N GLU A 81 -13.16 11.99 -8.57
CA GLU A 81 -14.34 12.82 -8.25
C GLU A 81 -14.44 14.05 -9.18
N LYS A 82 -13.31 14.73 -9.44
CA LYS A 82 -13.26 15.82 -10.43
C LYS A 82 -13.66 15.37 -11.83
N ASN A 83 -13.46 14.09 -12.15
CA ASN A 83 -13.85 13.49 -13.42
C ASN A 83 -15.27 12.88 -13.40
N GLY A 84 -16.06 13.16 -12.36
CA GLY A 84 -17.46 12.78 -12.28
C GLY A 84 -17.76 11.43 -11.60
N LEU A 85 -16.79 10.84 -10.89
CA LEU A 85 -17.05 9.70 -10.01
C LEU A 85 -17.64 10.22 -8.69
N GLU A 86 -18.75 9.65 -8.26
CA GLU A 86 -19.34 9.90 -6.94
C GLU A 86 -19.09 8.70 -6.02
N ILE A 87 -18.79 8.93 -4.73
CA ILE A 87 -18.67 7.84 -3.75
C ILE A 87 -20.05 7.54 -3.20
N LEU A 88 -20.46 6.27 -3.26
CA LEU A 88 -21.74 5.77 -2.80
C LEU A 88 -21.54 4.85 -1.60
N ASP A 89 -22.24 5.11 -0.51
CA ASP A 89 -22.27 4.18 0.63
C ASP A 89 -23.22 3.00 0.36
N GLU A 90 -22.94 1.85 0.97
CA GLU A 90 -23.76 0.65 0.76
C GLU A 90 -25.21 0.85 1.21
N ASP A 91 -25.46 1.71 2.21
CA ASP A 91 -26.79 2.04 2.72
C ASP A 91 -27.61 2.82 1.70
N ASP A 92 -26.96 3.60 0.84
CA ASP A 92 -27.61 4.49 -0.14
C ASP A 92 -27.87 3.82 -1.52
N ILE A 93 -27.56 2.53 -1.68
CA ILE A 93 -27.76 1.79 -2.93
C ILE A 93 -29.19 1.93 -3.45
N ASP A 94 -30.18 1.93 -2.57
CA ASP A 94 -31.60 1.97 -2.97
C ASP A 94 -32.03 3.34 -3.50
N SER A 95 -31.23 4.39 -3.31
CA SER A 95 -31.44 5.74 -3.85
C SER A 95 -30.81 5.94 -5.25
N VAL A 96 -29.97 5.00 -5.72
CA VAL A 96 -29.24 5.12 -6.99
C VAL A 96 -30.22 5.14 -8.17
N PRO A 97 -30.09 6.10 -9.11
CA PRO A 97 -30.94 6.13 -10.33
C PRO A 97 -30.72 4.88 -11.19
N GLU A 98 -31.82 4.38 -11.80
CA GLU A 98 -31.78 3.28 -12.77
C GLU A 98 -30.84 3.63 -13.93
N GLY A 99 -30.04 2.68 -14.41
CA GLY A 99 -29.09 2.88 -15.50
C GLY A 99 -27.78 3.56 -15.11
N SER A 100 -27.60 3.89 -13.81
CA SER A 100 -26.31 4.39 -13.32
C SER A 100 -25.24 3.32 -13.41
N VAL A 101 -23.98 3.72 -13.60
CA VAL A 101 -22.83 2.83 -13.55
C VAL A 101 -22.33 2.75 -12.10
N VAL A 102 -22.21 1.54 -11.54
CA VAL A 102 -21.68 1.34 -10.19
C VAL A 102 -20.47 0.45 -10.21
N ILE A 103 -19.33 0.98 -9.77
CA ILE A 103 -18.05 0.27 -9.73
C ILE A 103 -17.89 -0.40 -8.37
N VAL A 104 -17.74 -1.72 -8.38
CA VAL A 104 -17.36 -2.50 -7.20
C VAL A 104 -15.85 -2.38 -7.02
N ARG A 105 -15.41 -1.85 -5.88
CA ARG A 105 -14.00 -1.64 -5.54
C ARG A 105 -13.18 -2.93 -5.51
N ALA A 106 -11.85 -2.82 -5.52
CA ALA A 106 -10.91 -3.95 -5.50
C ALA A 106 -11.11 -4.92 -4.31
N HIS A 107 -11.65 -4.43 -3.19
CA HIS A 107 -11.94 -5.21 -1.97
C HIS A 107 -13.12 -6.20 -2.14
N GLY A 108 -13.92 -6.00 -3.19
CA GLY A 108 -15.15 -6.77 -3.40
C GLY A 108 -16.27 -6.38 -2.43
N VAL A 109 -17.41 -6.99 -2.64
CA VAL A 109 -18.61 -6.82 -1.82
C VAL A 109 -19.31 -8.16 -1.63
N SER A 110 -20.29 -8.23 -0.72
CA SER A 110 -21.10 -9.42 -0.49
C SER A 110 -22.07 -9.69 -1.65
N PRO A 111 -22.59 -10.93 -1.81
CA PRO A 111 -23.62 -11.27 -2.79
C PRO A 111 -24.91 -10.47 -2.59
N GLY A 112 -25.26 -10.12 -1.35
CA GLY A 112 -26.43 -9.32 -1.03
C GLY A 112 -26.35 -7.92 -1.63
N VAL A 113 -25.19 -7.29 -1.57
CA VAL A 113 -24.92 -5.99 -2.17
C VAL A 113 -25.06 -6.05 -3.69
N LEU A 114 -24.45 -7.05 -4.35
CA LEU A 114 -24.58 -7.25 -5.80
C LEU A 114 -26.04 -7.43 -6.20
N SER A 115 -26.84 -8.19 -5.44
CA SER A 115 -28.26 -8.39 -5.69
C SER A 115 -29.07 -7.09 -5.56
N ARG A 116 -28.73 -6.21 -4.60
CA ARG A 116 -29.38 -4.89 -4.49
C ARG A 116 -29.09 -4.02 -5.72
N LEU A 117 -27.85 -3.94 -6.16
CA LEU A 117 -27.46 -3.21 -7.38
C LEU A 117 -28.18 -3.73 -8.63
N GLN A 118 -28.29 -5.06 -8.78
CA GLN A 118 -29.03 -5.69 -9.88
C GLN A 118 -30.52 -5.35 -9.85
N LYS A 119 -31.16 -5.38 -8.68
CA LYS A 119 -32.57 -4.97 -8.51
C LYS A 119 -32.80 -3.50 -8.88
N ARG A 120 -31.80 -2.64 -8.63
CA ARG A 120 -31.82 -1.24 -9.05
C ARG A 120 -31.52 -1.03 -10.53
N LYS A 121 -31.27 -2.11 -11.31
CA LYS A 121 -30.90 -2.09 -12.72
C LYS A 121 -29.70 -1.20 -13.01
N CYS A 122 -28.73 -1.21 -12.12
CA CYS A 122 -27.46 -0.54 -12.32
C CYS A 122 -26.55 -1.32 -13.27
N ASP A 123 -25.77 -0.60 -14.07
CA ASP A 123 -24.67 -1.18 -14.84
C ASP A 123 -23.48 -1.44 -13.91
N VAL A 124 -23.30 -2.70 -13.46
CA VAL A 124 -22.28 -3.04 -12.47
C VAL A 124 -20.93 -3.33 -13.11
N VAL A 125 -19.92 -2.55 -12.80
CA VAL A 125 -18.51 -2.77 -13.17
C VAL A 125 -17.79 -3.44 -12.02
N ASP A 126 -17.61 -4.75 -12.07
CA ASP A 126 -16.95 -5.51 -11.01
C ASP A 126 -15.41 -5.45 -11.12
N ALA A 127 -14.81 -4.50 -10.41
CA ALA A 127 -13.36 -4.33 -10.33
C ALA A 127 -12.71 -5.12 -9.17
N THR A 128 -13.44 -6.01 -8.51
CA THR A 128 -12.90 -6.87 -7.45
C THR A 128 -11.60 -7.55 -7.88
N CYS A 129 -10.57 -7.46 -7.03
CA CYS A 129 -9.28 -8.10 -7.28
C CYS A 129 -9.45 -9.62 -7.48
N PRO A 130 -8.81 -10.23 -8.49
CA PRO A 130 -8.90 -11.68 -8.71
C PRO A 130 -8.49 -12.52 -7.50
N ARG A 131 -7.57 -12.02 -6.64
CA ARG A 131 -7.18 -12.70 -5.40
C ARG A 131 -8.32 -12.71 -4.38
N VAL A 132 -9.00 -11.56 -4.22
CA VAL A 132 -10.18 -11.46 -3.35
C VAL A 132 -11.30 -12.34 -3.87
N LYS A 133 -11.57 -12.33 -5.19
CA LYS A 133 -12.55 -13.25 -5.81
C LYS A 133 -12.23 -14.73 -5.56
N ALA A 134 -10.95 -15.09 -5.54
CA ALA A 134 -10.54 -16.47 -5.22
C ALA A 134 -10.88 -16.81 -3.75
N SER A 135 -10.63 -15.89 -2.81
CA SER A 135 -11.01 -16.07 -1.40
C SER A 135 -12.53 -16.18 -1.23
N GLN A 136 -13.31 -15.30 -1.87
CA GLN A 136 -14.77 -15.34 -1.88
C GLN A 136 -15.31 -16.69 -2.39
N LYS A 137 -14.77 -17.17 -3.53
CA LYS A 137 -15.14 -18.50 -4.08
C LYS A 137 -14.79 -19.64 -3.15
N SER A 138 -13.63 -19.56 -2.46
CA SER A 138 -13.22 -20.59 -1.50
C SER A 138 -14.12 -20.62 -0.28
N VAL A 139 -14.46 -19.46 0.29
CA VAL A 139 -15.40 -19.36 1.40
C VAL A 139 -16.76 -19.95 1.02
N LYS A 140 -17.33 -19.55 -0.11
CA LYS A 140 -18.60 -20.08 -0.59
C LYS A 140 -18.54 -21.60 -0.74
N LYS A 141 -17.50 -22.12 -1.40
CA LYS A 141 -17.32 -23.55 -1.65
C LYS A 141 -17.26 -24.34 -0.35
N TYR A 142 -16.35 -23.96 0.56
CA TYR A 142 -16.14 -24.74 1.78
C TYR A 142 -17.31 -24.63 2.76
N SER A 143 -17.94 -23.46 2.88
CA SER A 143 -19.12 -23.32 3.72
C SER A 143 -20.29 -24.15 3.20
N SER A 144 -20.51 -24.26 1.87
CA SER A 144 -21.52 -25.14 1.28
C SER A 144 -21.17 -26.63 1.42
N GLU A 145 -19.89 -27.00 1.61
CA GLU A 145 -19.44 -28.37 1.90
C GLU A 145 -19.47 -28.71 3.41
N GLY A 146 -20.04 -27.82 4.24
CA GLY A 146 -20.21 -28.02 5.68
C GLY A 146 -18.94 -27.75 6.51
N TYR A 147 -18.01 -26.94 6.01
CA TYR A 147 -16.88 -26.44 6.80
C TYR A 147 -17.28 -25.19 7.58
N ASP A 148 -16.85 -25.10 8.83
CA ASP A 148 -16.80 -23.85 9.58
C ASP A 148 -15.66 -22.99 9.00
N VAL A 149 -15.95 -21.74 8.67
CA VAL A 149 -14.97 -20.83 8.06
C VAL A 149 -14.33 -19.97 9.13
N ILE A 150 -13.00 -19.98 9.22
CA ILE A 150 -12.22 -19.04 10.03
C ILE A 150 -11.43 -18.14 9.08
N LEU A 151 -11.64 -16.82 9.18
CA LEU A 151 -10.94 -15.82 8.39
C LEU A 151 -10.03 -14.99 9.30
N ALA A 152 -8.74 -14.92 9.00
CA ALA A 152 -7.84 -13.97 9.65
C ALA A 152 -7.86 -12.62 8.91
N GLY A 153 -8.09 -11.52 9.62
CA GLY A 153 -8.16 -10.19 8.99
C GLY A 153 -8.62 -9.08 9.92
N ASP A 154 -8.52 -7.85 9.44
CA ASP A 154 -8.93 -6.65 10.19
C ASP A 154 -10.47 -6.52 10.20
N ARG A 155 -11.11 -6.47 11.37
CA ARG A 155 -12.57 -6.60 11.59
C ARG A 155 -13.45 -5.69 10.71
N ASN A 156 -13.09 -4.46 10.54
CA ASN A 156 -13.88 -3.47 9.79
C ASN A 156 -13.35 -3.24 8.36
N HIS A 157 -12.48 -4.11 7.87
CA HIS A 157 -11.91 -3.94 6.54
C HIS A 157 -12.89 -4.43 5.45
N GLY A 158 -13.09 -3.64 4.40
CA GLY A 158 -14.03 -3.93 3.33
C GLY A 158 -13.83 -5.28 2.63
N GLU A 159 -12.58 -5.77 2.52
CA GLU A 159 -12.27 -7.10 1.98
C GLU A 159 -12.84 -8.21 2.89
N VAL A 160 -12.66 -8.06 4.21
CA VAL A 160 -13.15 -9.03 5.21
C VAL A 160 -14.69 -9.10 5.16
N LEU A 161 -15.36 -7.94 5.17
CA LEU A 161 -16.82 -7.88 5.06
C LEU A 161 -17.33 -8.48 3.74
N GLY A 162 -16.64 -8.17 2.63
CA GLY A 162 -16.96 -8.72 1.32
C GLY A 162 -16.77 -10.23 1.22
N ILE A 163 -15.75 -10.80 1.88
CA ILE A 163 -15.50 -12.26 1.92
C ILE A 163 -16.50 -12.94 2.86
N ALA A 164 -16.75 -12.39 4.05
CA ALA A 164 -17.67 -12.93 5.04
C ALA A 164 -19.08 -13.17 4.47
N GLY A 165 -19.56 -12.25 3.63
CA GLY A 165 -20.87 -12.35 2.99
C GLY A 165 -21.06 -13.57 2.05
N PHE A 166 -19.99 -14.30 1.71
CA PHE A 166 -20.06 -15.53 0.92
C PHE A 166 -20.17 -16.80 1.78
N ALA A 167 -20.06 -16.68 3.11
CA ALA A 167 -20.24 -17.84 3.98
C ALA A 167 -21.73 -18.21 4.08
N GLU A 168 -22.05 -19.49 3.83
CA GLU A 168 -23.38 -20.05 3.92
C GLU A 168 -23.59 -20.84 5.23
N GLY A 169 -22.58 -20.88 6.11
CA GLY A 169 -22.56 -21.59 7.38
C GLY A 169 -21.80 -20.79 8.47
N PRO A 170 -21.33 -21.47 9.53
CA PRO A 170 -20.59 -20.81 10.61
C PRO A 170 -19.37 -20.07 10.07
N PHE A 171 -19.21 -18.82 10.53
CA PHE A 171 -18.12 -17.94 10.16
C PHE A 171 -17.55 -17.28 11.40
N SER A 172 -16.23 -17.30 11.53
CA SER A 172 -15.50 -16.64 12.61
C SER A 172 -14.38 -15.78 12.05
N LEU A 173 -14.22 -14.58 12.60
CA LEU A 173 -13.13 -13.67 12.29
C LEU A 173 -12.13 -13.66 13.44
N VAL A 174 -10.83 -13.77 13.11
CA VAL A 174 -9.72 -13.68 14.04
C VAL A 174 -8.74 -12.60 13.58
N GLU A 175 -8.31 -11.72 14.47
CA GLU A 175 -7.35 -10.65 14.17
C GLU A 175 -5.92 -11.04 14.60
N ASN A 176 -5.82 -11.92 15.60
CA ASN A 176 -4.56 -12.43 16.15
C ASN A 176 -4.74 -13.80 16.81
N GLU A 177 -3.62 -14.42 17.26
CA GLU A 177 -3.63 -15.74 17.88
C GLU A 177 -4.48 -15.82 19.15
N HIS A 178 -4.59 -14.73 19.91
CA HIS A 178 -5.35 -14.72 21.19
C HIS A 178 -6.86 -14.88 20.97
N ASP A 179 -7.37 -14.55 19.78
CA ASP A 179 -8.79 -14.73 19.45
C ASP A 179 -9.20 -16.21 19.36
N ILE A 180 -8.22 -17.14 19.32
CA ILE A 180 -8.47 -18.59 19.25
C ILE A 180 -8.63 -19.21 20.65
N CYS A 181 -8.09 -18.57 21.68
CA CYS A 181 -7.93 -19.14 23.02
C CYS A 181 -9.23 -19.26 23.84
N GLY A 182 -10.39 -18.84 23.33
CA GLY A 182 -11.64 -18.72 24.12
C GLY A 182 -12.60 -19.92 24.09
N ASP A 183 -12.35 -20.95 23.29
CA ASP A 183 -13.32 -22.05 23.08
C ASP A 183 -12.73 -23.42 23.41
N GLU A 184 -12.55 -23.68 24.71
CA GLU A 184 -12.04 -24.98 25.23
C GLU A 184 -13.00 -26.15 24.91
N ASN A 185 -14.26 -25.89 24.61
CA ASN A 185 -15.30 -26.88 24.30
C ASN A 185 -15.51 -27.12 22.80
N SER A 186 -14.60 -26.65 21.93
CA SER A 186 -14.77 -26.85 20.50
C SER A 186 -14.59 -28.34 20.13
N ASP A 187 -15.55 -28.85 19.36
CA ASP A 187 -15.48 -30.20 18.80
C ASP A 187 -14.27 -30.31 17.85
N SER A 188 -13.25 -31.08 18.25
CA SER A 188 -12.03 -31.28 17.48
C SER A 188 -12.24 -31.99 16.14
N GLU A 189 -13.37 -32.66 15.94
CA GLU A 189 -13.73 -33.39 14.72
C GLU A 189 -14.42 -32.52 13.69
N LYS A 190 -14.77 -31.27 14.03
CA LYS A 190 -15.35 -30.31 13.06
C LYS A 190 -14.46 -30.12 11.85
N LYS A 191 -15.08 -30.01 10.70
CA LYS A 191 -14.41 -29.60 9.46
C LYS A 191 -14.22 -28.08 9.50
N VAL A 192 -13.01 -27.61 9.46
CA VAL A 192 -12.68 -26.17 9.51
C VAL A 192 -11.83 -25.79 8.31
N VAL A 193 -12.15 -24.68 7.66
CA VAL A 193 -11.27 -24.05 6.68
C VAL A 193 -10.76 -22.73 7.23
N PHE A 194 -9.45 -22.56 7.20
CA PHE A 194 -8.77 -21.34 7.63
C PHE A 194 -8.18 -20.62 6.44
N LEU A 195 -8.46 -19.34 6.30
CA LEU A 195 -7.92 -18.45 5.28
C LEU A 195 -7.72 -17.04 5.84
N SER A 196 -7.13 -16.14 5.05
CA SER A 196 -6.84 -14.78 5.51
C SER A 196 -7.22 -13.71 4.50
N GLN A 197 -7.35 -12.48 5.00
CA GLN A 197 -7.31 -11.26 4.21
C GLN A 197 -6.02 -11.22 3.37
N THR A 198 -6.11 -10.72 2.13
CA THR A 198 -4.97 -10.74 1.19
C THR A 198 -3.75 -9.92 1.65
N THR A 199 -3.97 -8.94 2.54
CA THR A 199 -2.92 -8.10 3.11
C THR A 199 -2.53 -8.48 4.54
N PHE A 200 -2.97 -9.64 5.03
CA PHE A 200 -2.69 -10.09 6.40
C PHE A 200 -1.19 -10.36 6.64
N SER A 201 -0.77 -10.32 7.91
CA SER A 201 0.63 -10.61 8.30
C SER A 201 0.97 -12.08 8.11
N PRO A 202 2.00 -12.45 7.30
CA PRO A 202 2.41 -13.84 7.18
C PRO A 202 2.83 -14.48 8.50
N VAL A 203 3.51 -13.71 9.37
CA VAL A 203 3.95 -14.19 10.68
C VAL A 203 2.77 -14.53 11.58
N GLU A 204 1.74 -13.65 11.61
CA GLU A 204 0.56 -13.86 12.43
C GLU A 204 -0.30 -15.00 11.86
N PHE A 205 -0.37 -15.12 10.52
CA PHE A 205 -1.05 -16.24 9.84
C PHE A 205 -0.47 -17.59 10.26
N GLU A 206 0.86 -17.73 10.29
CA GLU A 206 1.52 -18.98 10.71
C GLU A 206 1.27 -19.30 12.19
N LYS A 207 1.25 -18.31 13.09
CA LYS A 207 0.91 -18.53 14.50
C LYS A 207 -0.53 -19.02 14.65
N ILE A 208 -1.49 -18.31 14.05
CA ILE A 208 -2.90 -18.69 14.04
C ILE A 208 -3.07 -20.09 13.46
N SER A 209 -2.45 -20.38 12.31
CA SER A 209 -2.49 -21.69 11.65
C SER A 209 -1.99 -22.80 12.59
N SER A 210 -0.86 -22.58 13.27
CA SER A 210 -0.27 -23.56 14.19
C SER A 210 -1.17 -23.83 15.39
N SER A 211 -1.83 -22.80 15.93
CA SER A 211 -2.77 -22.95 17.05
C SER A 211 -4.06 -23.66 16.61
N LEU A 212 -4.59 -23.37 15.43
CA LEU A 212 -5.74 -24.08 14.87
C LEU A 212 -5.44 -25.54 14.54
N GLN A 213 -4.23 -25.87 14.07
CA GLN A 213 -3.79 -27.26 13.82
C GLN A 213 -3.77 -28.12 15.09
N LYS A 214 -3.48 -27.51 16.24
CA LYS A 214 -3.54 -28.21 17.54
C LYS A 214 -4.99 -28.46 17.99
N LYS A 215 -5.92 -27.59 17.57
CA LYS A 215 -7.31 -27.60 18.02
C LYS A 215 -8.21 -28.49 17.16
N TYR A 216 -8.02 -28.46 15.84
CA TYR A 216 -8.92 -29.13 14.89
C TYR A 216 -8.18 -30.21 14.08
N ARG A 217 -8.69 -31.46 14.11
CA ARG A 217 -8.13 -32.58 13.35
C ARG A 217 -8.43 -32.48 11.85
N ASN A 218 -9.59 -31.91 11.50
CA ASN A 218 -10.06 -31.77 10.12
C ASN A 218 -9.91 -30.32 9.64
N LEU A 219 -8.71 -29.72 9.91
CA LEU A 219 -8.40 -28.35 9.46
C LEU A 219 -7.84 -28.34 8.05
N LYS A 220 -8.40 -27.47 7.21
CA LYS A 220 -7.84 -27.11 5.90
C LYS A 220 -7.28 -25.68 5.95
N VAL A 221 -5.98 -25.54 5.80
CA VAL A 221 -5.30 -24.24 5.77
C VAL A 221 -5.15 -23.78 4.31
N MET A 222 -5.61 -22.58 4.01
CA MET A 222 -5.48 -21.93 2.71
C MET A 222 -4.76 -20.60 2.88
N ASN A 223 -3.50 -20.52 2.49
CA ASN A 223 -2.77 -19.26 2.50
C ASN A 223 -3.26 -18.37 1.35
N THR A 224 -4.11 -17.40 1.67
CA THR A 224 -4.69 -16.43 0.73
C THR A 224 -3.99 -15.08 0.74
N ILE A 225 -2.89 -14.95 1.50
CA ILE A 225 -2.07 -13.74 1.49
C ILE A 225 -1.57 -13.46 0.08
N CYS A 226 -1.71 -12.23 -0.37
CA CYS A 226 -1.29 -11.84 -1.70
C CYS A 226 0.25 -11.91 -1.81
N PRO A 227 0.82 -12.66 -2.77
CA PRO A 227 2.27 -12.69 -2.97
C PRO A 227 2.89 -11.31 -3.17
N ALA A 228 2.15 -10.36 -3.78
CA ALA A 228 2.62 -8.98 -3.93
C ALA A 228 2.89 -8.28 -2.59
N THR A 229 2.17 -8.65 -1.50
CA THR A 229 2.41 -8.15 -0.15
C THR A 229 3.78 -8.61 0.35
N LYS A 230 4.07 -9.91 0.21
CA LYS A 230 5.34 -10.51 0.62
C LYS A 230 6.50 -9.93 -0.19
N ILE A 231 6.40 -9.93 -1.52
CA ILE A 231 7.44 -9.42 -2.42
C ILE A 231 7.75 -7.94 -2.11
N ARG A 232 6.73 -7.12 -1.84
CA ARG A 232 6.90 -5.71 -1.48
C ARG A 232 7.64 -5.54 -0.15
N GLN A 233 7.35 -6.37 0.85
CA GLN A 233 8.06 -6.36 2.13
C GLN A 233 9.49 -6.80 1.97
N GLU A 234 9.76 -7.84 1.19
CA GLU A 234 11.11 -8.31 0.88
C GLU A 234 11.92 -7.23 0.15
N SER A 235 11.32 -6.56 -0.85
CA SER A 235 11.93 -5.43 -1.55
C SER A 235 12.26 -4.26 -0.62
N LEU A 236 11.39 -3.95 0.34
CA LEU A 236 11.66 -2.95 1.38
C LEU A 236 12.84 -3.36 2.28
N LEU A 237 12.89 -4.62 2.71
CA LEU A 237 14.00 -5.10 3.56
C LEU A 237 15.35 -5.00 2.84
N GLU A 238 15.40 -5.32 1.55
CA GLU A 238 16.62 -5.15 0.75
C GLU A 238 16.99 -3.67 0.55
N LEU A 239 15.99 -2.78 0.44
CA LEU A 239 16.20 -1.34 0.40
C LEU A 239 16.81 -0.81 1.71
N CYS A 240 16.25 -1.21 2.86
CA CYS A 240 16.72 -0.77 4.17
C CYS A 240 18.21 -1.09 4.44
N LYS A 241 18.77 -2.12 3.81
CA LYS A 241 20.19 -2.48 3.92
C LYS A 241 21.12 -1.51 3.20
N LYS A 242 20.61 -0.69 2.30
CA LYS A 242 21.38 0.12 1.34
C LYS A 242 21.30 1.62 1.62
N VAL A 243 20.45 2.06 2.57
CA VAL A 243 20.07 3.47 2.74
C VAL A 243 20.16 3.93 4.20
N ASP A 244 20.30 5.24 4.41
CA ASP A 244 20.39 5.87 5.72
C ASP A 244 19.00 6.25 6.28
N ALA A 245 18.04 6.49 5.37
CA ALA A 245 16.66 6.85 5.70
C ALA A 245 15.69 6.25 4.67
N VAL A 246 14.42 6.06 5.05
CA VAL A 246 13.38 5.51 4.18
C VAL A 246 12.15 6.40 4.17
N VAL A 247 11.67 6.75 2.99
CA VAL A 247 10.36 7.37 2.77
C VAL A 247 9.38 6.30 2.29
N VAL A 248 8.32 6.09 3.05
CA VAL A 248 7.19 5.22 2.69
C VAL A 248 6.05 6.10 2.19
N ILE A 249 5.67 5.96 0.92
CA ILE A 249 4.63 6.80 0.31
C ILE A 249 3.29 6.07 0.34
N GLY A 250 2.22 6.78 0.71
CA GLY A 250 0.84 6.31 0.56
C GLY A 250 -0.08 6.68 1.71
N GLY A 251 -1.36 6.40 1.56
CA GLY A 251 -2.39 6.81 2.51
C GLY A 251 -2.18 6.26 3.92
N LYS A 252 -2.29 7.13 4.92
CA LYS A 252 -2.16 6.80 6.35
C LYS A 252 -3.20 5.77 6.81
N ASN A 253 -4.34 5.70 6.12
CA ASN A 253 -5.41 4.74 6.39
C ASN A 253 -5.23 3.38 5.69
N SER A 254 -4.22 3.23 4.82
CA SER A 254 -3.93 1.98 4.13
C SER A 254 -3.23 0.99 5.05
N ALA A 255 -3.84 -0.17 5.32
CA ALA A 255 -3.25 -1.24 6.13
C ALA A 255 -1.90 -1.71 5.57
N ASN A 256 -1.79 -1.87 4.24
CA ASN A 256 -0.53 -2.23 3.58
C ASN A 256 0.56 -1.18 3.79
N THR A 257 0.24 0.12 3.68
CA THR A 257 1.21 1.21 3.85
C THR A 257 1.70 1.30 5.30
N ARG A 258 0.80 1.16 6.28
CA ARG A 258 1.16 1.12 7.71
C ARG A 258 2.12 -0.03 8.02
N ARG A 259 1.84 -1.23 7.50
CA ARG A 259 2.73 -2.40 7.67
C ARG A 259 4.10 -2.20 7.03
N LEU A 260 4.19 -1.50 5.89
CA LEU A 260 5.48 -1.13 5.30
C LEU A 260 6.26 -0.19 6.23
N LEU A 261 5.61 0.84 6.80
CA LEU A 261 6.26 1.74 7.75
C LEU A 261 6.76 1.00 8.99
N GLU A 262 5.93 0.12 9.58
CA GLU A 262 6.32 -0.69 10.75
C GLU A 262 7.53 -1.56 10.45
N THR A 263 7.57 -2.18 9.26
CA THR A 263 8.72 -2.97 8.81
C THR A 263 9.93 -2.08 8.60
N ALA A 264 9.78 -0.92 7.94
CA ALA A 264 10.86 0.02 7.73
C ALA A 264 11.49 0.48 9.06
N LYS A 265 10.68 0.88 10.04
CA LYS A 265 11.13 1.34 11.36
C LYS A 265 11.93 0.29 12.14
N LYS A 266 11.66 -0.99 11.92
CA LYS A 266 12.43 -2.09 12.56
C LYS A 266 13.82 -2.26 11.97
N HIS A 267 14.06 -1.83 10.73
CA HIS A 267 15.30 -2.06 9.98
C HIS A 267 16.04 -0.76 9.60
N CYS A 268 15.37 0.38 9.66
CA CYS A 268 15.92 1.71 9.42
C CYS A 268 15.25 2.70 10.38
N VAL A 269 16.01 3.24 11.32
CA VAL A 269 15.48 4.13 12.39
C VAL A 269 14.83 5.39 11.79
N ASN A 270 15.38 5.90 10.68
CA ASN A 270 14.94 7.12 10.01
C ASN A 270 13.88 6.79 8.94
N ALA A 271 12.77 6.16 9.33
CA ALA A 271 11.68 5.84 8.42
C ALA A 271 10.46 6.73 8.69
N VAL A 272 9.94 7.36 7.63
CA VAL A 272 8.74 8.21 7.67
C VAL A 272 7.68 7.73 6.68
N LEU A 273 6.41 7.96 7.01
CA LEU A 273 5.27 7.81 6.11
C LEU A 273 4.83 9.20 5.64
N VAL A 274 4.69 9.36 4.33
CA VAL A 274 4.19 10.58 3.70
C VAL A 274 3.06 10.26 2.73
N GLU A 275 2.06 11.13 2.64
CA GLU A 275 1.01 11.04 1.63
C GLU A 275 1.37 11.82 0.36
N ASN A 276 2.23 12.86 0.50
CA ASN A 276 2.71 13.69 -0.61
C ASN A 276 4.10 14.25 -0.31
N ALA A 277 4.72 14.89 -1.30
CA ALA A 277 6.08 15.41 -1.22
C ALA A 277 6.28 16.51 -0.18
N SER A 278 5.24 17.29 0.17
CA SER A 278 5.33 18.37 1.14
C SER A 278 5.45 17.88 2.59
N GLU A 279 5.12 16.62 2.85
CA GLU A 279 5.24 15.99 4.17
C GLU A 279 6.63 15.43 4.46
N ILE A 280 7.59 15.49 3.51
CA ILE A 280 8.95 15.01 3.73
C ILE A 280 9.62 15.93 4.75
N PRO A 281 10.11 15.40 5.90
CA PRO A 281 10.76 16.21 6.91
C PRO A 281 12.05 16.85 6.37
N GLU A 282 12.29 18.12 6.72
CA GLU A 282 13.46 18.86 6.25
C GLU A 282 14.80 18.24 6.67
N GLU A 283 14.83 17.48 7.77
CA GLU A 283 16.03 16.73 8.19
C GLU A 283 16.48 15.68 7.19
N TYR A 284 15.60 15.24 6.24
CA TYR A 284 15.95 14.26 5.20
C TYR A 284 17.06 14.78 4.28
N ARG A 285 17.26 16.10 4.17
CA ARG A 285 18.40 16.72 3.45
C ARG A 285 19.78 16.29 3.97
N ASN A 286 19.85 15.83 5.22
CA ASN A 286 21.12 15.46 5.87
C ASN A 286 21.54 14.01 5.57
N PHE A 287 20.68 13.20 4.94
CA PHE A 287 21.01 11.83 4.58
C PHE A 287 21.67 11.76 3.21
N LYS A 288 22.67 10.88 3.08
CA LYS A 288 23.37 10.66 1.83
C LYS A 288 22.59 9.72 0.90
N LYS A 289 21.91 8.73 1.49
CA LYS A 289 21.12 7.74 0.74
C LYS A 289 19.73 7.65 1.32
N VAL A 290 18.73 7.99 0.52
CA VAL A 290 17.33 7.92 0.92
C VAL A 290 16.63 6.88 0.07
N GLY A 291 16.07 5.88 0.73
CA GLY A 291 15.25 4.86 0.11
C GLY A 291 13.81 5.31 -0.05
N VAL A 292 13.19 5.00 -1.18
CA VAL A 292 11.78 5.27 -1.44
C VAL A 292 11.04 3.97 -1.70
N THR A 293 9.97 3.75 -0.95
CA THR A 293 9.00 2.68 -1.20
C THR A 293 7.58 3.24 -1.16
N ALA A 294 6.62 2.50 -1.70
CA ALA A 294 5.25 2.99 -1.80
C ALA A 294 4.22 1.89 -1.57
N GLY A 295 3.10 2.26 -0.97
CA GLY A 295 1.96 1.40 -0.77
C GLY A 295 1.33 0.93 -2.08
N ALA A 296 0.53 -0.15 -2.00
CA ALA A 296 -0.13 -0.77 -3.16
C ALA A 296 -1.20 0.11 -3.83
N SER A 297 -1.60 1.20 -3.19
CA SER A 297 -2.56 2.19 -3.70
C SER A 297 -1.93 3.53 -4.06
N THR A 298 -0.60 3.61 -4.15
CA THR A 298 0.14 4.83 -4.49
C THR A 298 0.39 4.90 -5.99
N PRO A 299 -0.04 5.96 -6.69
CA PRO A 299 0.23 6.15 -8.12
C PRO A 299 1.69 6.48 -8.39
N ASP A 300 2.11 6.26 -9.64
CA ASP A 300 3.47 6.57 -10.08
C ASP A 300 3.75 8.09 -9.97
N SER A 301 2.75 8.96 -10.20
CA SER A 301 2.86 10.42 -10.04
C SER A 301 3.30 10.86 -8.65
N ASP A 302 2.72 10.27 -7.60
CA ASP A 302 3.06 10.62 -6.21
C ASP A 302 4.48 10.16 -5.88
N ILE A 303 4.91 9.04 -6.46
CA ILE A 303 6.28 8.52 -6.31
C ILE A 303 7.28 9.47 -6.97
N ASP A 304 6.99 9.90 -8.21
CA ASP A 304 7.84 10.83 -8.96
C ASP A 304 7.97 12.17 -8.24
N GLU A 305 6.86 12.73 -7.71
CA GLU A 305 6.85 13.99 -6.97
C GLU A 305 7.73 13.92 -5.70
N VAL A 306 7.64 12.83 -4.94
CA VAL A 306 8.47 12.59 -3.75
C VAL A 306 9.94 12.45 -4.15
N CYS A 307 10.26 11.71 -5.20
CA CYS A 307 11.62 11.56 -5.69
C CYS A 307 12.23 12.91 -6.14
N ASP A 308 11.46 13.71 -6.83
CA ASP A 308 11.91 15.03 -7.30
C ASP A 308 12.11 16.00 -6.14
N ARG A 309 11.25 15.96 -5.11
CA ARG A 309 11.45 16.74 -3.88
C ARG A 309 12.73 16.33 -3.14
N LEU A 310 13.00 15.04 -3.01
CA LEU A 310 14.25 14.55 -2.40
C LEU A 310 15.48 15.00 -3.17
N LYS A 311 15.45 14.95 -4.50
CA LYS A 311 16.56 15.46 -5.35
C LYS A 311 16.79 16.96 -5.16
N GLN A 312 15.75 17.75 -4.92
CA GLN A 312 15.86 19.19 -4.63
C GLN A 312 16.62 19.48 -3.33
N PHE A 313 16.62 18.58 -2.35
CA PHE A 313 17.44 18.73 -1.15
C PHE A 313 18.95 18.65 -1.42
N SER A 314 19.35 18.17 -2.60
CA SER A 314 20.75 18.05 -3.03
C SER A 314 21.27 19.30 -3.76
N GLN A 315 20.39 20.28 -4.01
CA GLN A 315 20.72 21.56 -4.67
C GLN A 315 20.91 22.67 -3.64
#